data_b450e36b02924d6f7b7a8f2ea44896bd
#
_entry.id   b450e36b02924d6f7b7a8f2ea44896bd
#
_cell.length_a   1.000
_cell.length_b   1.000
_cell.length_c   1.000
_cell.angle_alpha   90.00
_cell.angle_beta   90.00
_cell.angle_gamma   90.00
#
_symmetry.space_group_name_H-M   'P 1'
#
loop_
_entity.id
_entity.type
_entity.pdbx_description
1 polymer ?
#
loop_
_entity_poly.entity_id
_entity_poly.type
_entity_poly.pdbx_seq_one_letter_code
_entity_poly.pdbx_strand_id
1 'polypeptide(L)'
;MNNEIRIINGLVFDPTNKVEGKVCDICIKDGKIVDKVSESALKIDAHGMAVMPGGVDIHCHITGPKVNLARKLMPEDHRLDPHFKTPYTQSGSGGIVPSTFATGYRYATLGYTTAMEAAVPPLTARHALEEMYDTPIIDNGFYVLLANNLFLQSLIAEGRKEEFKEAVAWWLNATKSYSVKLVNPGGDEPWKGHKNLNVKNIDDKSKVVDLSPRAVI
;
A
#
# COMPACT_ATOMS: atom_id res chain seq x y z
N MET A 1 -9.49 11.24 -27.85
CA MET A 1 -8.80 9.93 -27.99
C MET A 1 -9.82 8.86 -27.68
N ASN A 2 -9.82 7.77 -28.44
CA ASN A 2 -10.76 6.67 -28.18
C ASN A 2 -10.26 5.93 -26.92
N ASN A 3 -10.98 6.04 -25.80
CA ASN A 3 -10.66 5.39 -24.54
C ASN A 3 -11.21 3.96 -24.46
N GLU A 4 -11.38 3.31 -25.61
CA GLU A 4 -11.93 1.97 -25.71
C GLU A 4 -10.83 0.97 -26.04
N ILE A 5 -10.77 -0.12 -25.26
CA ILE A 5 -9.81 -1.22 -25.42
C ILE A 5 -10.61 -2.54 -25.47
N ARG A 6 -10.19 -3.46 -26.34
CA ARG A 6 -10.70 -4.83 -26.39
C ARG A 6 -9.52 -5.80 -26.31
N ILE A 7 -9.42 -6.53 -25.20
CA ILE A 7 -8.46 -7.63 -25.05
C ILE A 7 -9.10 -8.89 -25.64
N ILE A 8 -8.46 -9.49 -26.62
CA ILE A 8 -9.00 -10.64 -27.36
C ILE A 8 -8.13 -11.88 -27.16
N ASN A 9 -8.74 -13.07 -27.35
CA ASN A 9 -8.07 -14.38 -27.34
C ASN A 9 -7.39 -14.76 -26.00
N GLY A 10 -7.55 -14.01 -24.93
CA GLY A 10 -6.94 -14.30 -23.64
C GLY A 10 -7.65 -15.40 -22.86
N LEU A 11 -6.89 -16.20 -22.11
CA LEU A 11 -7.42 -17.16 -21.15
C LEU A 11 -7.78 -16.41 -19.87
N VAL A 12 -9.07 -16.10 -19.69
CA VAL A 12 -9.55 -15.22 -18.62
C VAL A 12 -9.80 -15.99 -17.33
N PHE A 13 -9.27 -15.45 -16.22
CA PHE A 13 -9.54 -15.87 -14.86
C PHE A 13 -10.16 -14.70 -14.10
N ASP A 14 -11.43 -14.79 -13.73
CA ASP A 14 -12.13 -13.79 -12.93
C ASP A 14 -12.99 -14.50 -11.88
N PRO A 15 -12.43 -14.74 -10.69
CA PRO A 15 -13.13 -15.47 -9.62
C PRO A 15 -14.43 -14.79 -9.18
N THR A 16 -14.50 -13.45 -9.23
CA THR A 16 -15.68 -12.69 -8.86
C THR A 16 -16.87 -13.00 -9.75
N ASN A 17 -16.63 -13.17 -11.05
CA ASN A 17 -17.63 -13.52 -12.03
C ASN A 17 -17.65 -15.02 -12.37
N LYS A 18 -16.96 -15.86 -11.59
CA LYS A 18 -16.88 -17.31 -11.75
C LYS A 18 -16.36 -17.75 -13.13
N VAL A 19 -15.39 -17.00 -13.65
CA VAL A 19 -14.70 -17.35 -14.90
C VAL A 19 -13.37 -18.00 -14.55
N GLU A 20 -13.23 -19.29 -14.91
CA GLU A 20 -12.00 -20.07 -14.65
C GLU A 20 -11.43 -20.59 -15.98
N GLY A 21 -10.45 -19.86 -16.52
CA GLY A 21 -9.72 -20.29 -17.71
C GLY A 21 -10.58 -20.38 -18.98
N LYS A 22 -11.46 -19.43 -19.20
CA LYS A 22 -12.27 -19.33 -20.41
C LYS A 22 -11.64 -18.35 -21.40
N VAL A 23 -11.50 -18.77 -22.64
CA VAL A 23 -11.12 -17.84 -23.73
C VAL A 23 -12.32 -16.94 -24.03
N CYS A 24 -12.19 -15.66 -23.69
CA CYS A 24 -13.21 -14.65 -23.99
C CYS A 24 -12.56 -13.26 -24.05
N ASP A 25 -13.31 -12.33 -24.61
CA ASP A 25 -12.86 -10.95 -24.74
C ASP A 25 -13.19 -10.14 -23.50
N ILE A 26 -12.32 -9.19 -23.18
CA ILE A 26 -12.56 -8.17 -22.16
C ILE A 26 -12.65 -6.81 -22.84
N CYS A 27 -13.78 -6.15 -22.66
CA CYS A 27 -14.02 -4.80 -23.19
C CYS A 27 -13.84 -3.75 -22.10
N ILE A 28 -13.09 -2.71 -22.39
CA ILE A 28 -12.81 -1.62 -21.45
C ILE A 28 -13.17 -0.29 -22.12
N LYS A 29 -13.89 0.54 -21.41
CA LYS A 29 -14.23 1.91 -21.81
C LYS A 29 -14.09 2.85 -20.63
N ASP A 30 -13.37 3.94 -20.83
CA ASP A 30 -13.12 4.96 -19.80
C ASP A 30 -12.63 4.37 -18.46
N GLY A 31 -11.70 3.39 -18.55
CA GLY A 31 -11.11 2.72 -17.37
C GLY A 31 -12.01 1.71 -16.67
N LYS A 32 -13.17 1.36 -17.25
CA LYS A 32 -14.11 0.39 -16.67
C LYS A 32 -14.38 -0.77 -17.62
N ILE A 33 -14.55 -1.96 -17.06
CA ILE A 33 -15.00 -3.13 -17.81
C ILE A 33 -16.47 -2.91 -18.21
N VAL A 34 -16.78 -3.16 -19.48
CA VAL A 34 -18.10 -3.01 -20.07
C VAL A 34 -18.43 -4.22 -20.95
N ASP A 35 -19.70 -4.40 -21.29
CA ASP A 35 -20.11 -5.54 -22.12
C ASP A 35 -19.63 -5.43 -23.56
N LYS A 36 -19.55 -4.22 -24.10
CA LYS A 36 -19.20 -3.99 -25.52
C LYS A 36 -18.46 -2.67 -25.70
N VAL A 37 -17.57 -2.64 -26.67
CA VAL A 37 -16.91 -1.45 -27.20
C VAL A 37 -17.09 -1.35 -28.71
N SER A 38 -16.74 -0.22 -29.29
CA SER A 38 -16.86 0.00 -30.75
C SER A 38 -15.87 -0.88 -31.53
N GLU A 39 -16.13 -1.07 -32.83
CA GLU A 39 -15.19 -1.77 -33.70
C GLU A 39 -13.85 -1.04 -33.88
N SER A 40 -13.82 0.25 -33.60
CA SER A 40 -12.62 1.08 -33.63
C SER A 40 -11.81 1.05 -32.30
N ALA A 41 -12.22 0.26 -31.29
CA ALA A 41 -11.49 0.06 -30.07
C ALA A 41 -10.08 -0.48 -30.33
N LEU A 42 -9.11 -0.03 -29.50
CA LEU A 42 -7.75 -0.59 -29.54
C LEU A 42 -7.83 -2.10 -29.20
N LYS A 43 -7.37 -2.95 -30.10
CA LYS A 43 -7.32 -4.40 -29.89
C LYS A 43 -5.97 -4.82 -29.34
N ILE A 44 -5.98 -5.56 -28.22
CA ILE A 44 -4.81 -6.20 -27.63
C ILE A 44 -5.00 -7.70 -27.76
N ASP A 45 -4.16 -8.37 -28.55
CA ASP A 45 -4.20 -9.82 -28.69
C ASP A 45 -3.45 -10.48 -27.53
N ALA A 46 -4.18 -11.20 -26.70
CA ALA A 46 -3.68 -11.93 -25.53
C ALA A 46 -3.61 -13.46 -25.81
N HIS A 47 -3.48 -13.87 -27.08
CA HIS A 47 -3.38 -15.28 -27.42
C HIS A 47 -2.23 -15.97 -26.66
N GLY A 48 -2.54 -17.07 -25.99
CA GLY A 48 -1.58 -17.80 -25.16
C GLY A 48 -1.24 -17.16 -23.80
N MET A 49 -1.92 -16.07 -23.45
CA MET A 49 -1.71 -15.38 -22.18
C MET A 49 -2.90 -15.58 -21.23
N ALA A 50 -2.59 -15.65 -19.93
CA ALA A 50 -3.62 -15.53 -18.90
C ALA A 50 -3.98 -14.05 -18.69
N VAL A 51 -5.28 -13.77 -18.64
CA VAL A 51 -5.84 -12.44 -18.34
C VAL A 51 -6.57 -12.53 -17.02
N MET A 52 -6.16 -11.74 -16.05
CA MET A 52 -6.72 -11.75 -14.69
C MET A 52 -6.73 -10.34 -14.11
N PRO A 53 -7.50 -10.07 -13.03
CA PRO A 53 -7.40 -8.84 -12.28
C PRO A 53 -5.96 -8.61 -11.80
N GLY A 54 -5.51 -7.36 -11.80
CA GLY A 54 -4.20 -7.01 -11.29
C GLY A 54 -4.05 -7.31 -9.79
N GLY A 55 -2.84 -7.65 -9.38
CA GLY A 55 -2.54 -7.94 -7.98
C GLY A 55 -2.75 -6.70 -7.10
N VAL A 56 -3.25 -6.92 -5.89
CA VAL A 56 -3.35 -5.90 -4.83
C VAL A 56 -2.44 -6.29 -3.69
N ASP A 57 -1.35 -5.54 -3.50
CA ASP A 57 -0.47 -5.72 -2.35
C ASP A 57 -0.98 -4.85 -1.20
N ILE A 58 -1.63 -5.49 -0.24
CA ILE A 58 -2.23 -4.81 0.91
C ILE A 58 -1.24 -4.52 2.05
N HIS A 59 0.02 -4.95 1.93
CA HIS A 59 1.01 -4.78 2.98
C HIS A 59 2.42 -4.70 2.41
N CYS A 60 2.81 -3.56 1.92
CA CYS A 60 4.17 -3.30 1.44
C CYS A 60 4.83 -2.13 2.19
N HIS A 61 6.11 -1.90 1.90
CA HIS A 61 6.85 -0.75 2.38
C HIS A 61 7.50 -0.05 1.20
N ILE A 62 6.81 0.95 0.64
CA ILE A 62 7.21 1.67 -0.57
C ILE A 62 7.47 3.16 -0.32
N THR A 63 7.05 3.69 0.81
CA THR A 63 7.18 5.10 1.19
C THR A 63 7.36 5.27 2.69
N GLY A 64 7.55 6.50 3.13
CA GLY A 64 7.62 6.85 4.53
C GLY A 64 9.02 6.76 5.15
N PRO A 65 9.16 7.07 6.46
CA PRO A 65 10.46 7.34 7.09
C PRO A 65 11.45 6.18 7.01
N LYS A 66 10.98 4.94 7.17
CA LYS A 66 11.85 3.75 7.16
C LYS A 66 12.44 3.50 5.77
N VAL A 67 11.61 3.60 4.74
CA VAL A 67 12.04 3.42 3.35
C VAL A 67 12.98 4.55 2.96
N ASN A 68 12.67 5.78 3.34
CA ASN A 68 13.54 6.94 3.06
C ASN A 68 14.87 6.86 3.80
N LEU A 69 14.89 6.33 5.01
CA LEU A 69 16.15 6.06 5.70
C LEU A 69 16.97 5.03 4.94
N ALA A 70 16.36 3.95 4.47
CA ALA A 70 17.06 2.94 3.67
C ALA A 70 17.59 3.55 2.36
N ARG A 71 16.80 4.37 1.66
CA ARG A 71 17.26 5.10 0.46
C ARG A 71 18.47 6.01 0.74
N LYS A 72 18.50 6.68 1.89
CA LYS A 72 19.63 7.52 2.32
C LYS A 72 20.88 6.71 2.69
N LEU A 73 20.70 5.53 3.26
CA LEU A 73 21.81 4.64 3.64
C LEU A 73 22.41 3.90 2.45
N MET A 74 21.66 3.76 1.35
CA MET A 74 22.08 3.07 0.13
C MET A 74 21.92 3.96 -1.10
N PRO A 75 22.61 5.12 -1.15
CA PRO A 75 22.47 6.06 -2.27
C PRO A 75 22.97 5.48 -3.59
N GLU A 76 23.84 4.49 -3.57
CA GLU A 76 24.33 3.75 -4.72
C GLU A 76 23.21 3.03 -5.48
N ASP A 77 22.17 2.57 -4.79
CA ASP A 77 20.99 1.95 -5.41
C ASP A 77 20.23 2.91 -6.34
N HIS A 78 20.45 4.20 -6.19
CA HIS A 78 19.82 5.25 -7.01
C HIS A 78 20.76 5.82 -8.06
N ARG A 79 22.08 5.83 -7.80
CA ARG A 79 23.09 6.46 -8.64
C ARG A 79 23.70 5.51 -9.64
N LEU A 80 23.96 4.30 -9.19
CA LEU A 80 24.60 3.25 -9.97
C LEU A 80 23.55 2.19 -10.26
N ASP A 81 22.61 2.50 -11.15
CA ASP A 81 21.69 1.48 -11.62
C ASP A 81 22.50 0.45 -12.46
N PRO A 82 22.87 -0.70 -11.86
CA PRO A 82 23.69 -1.70 -12.55
C PRO A 82 22.86 -2.46 -13.59
N HIS A 83 21.58 -2.23 -13.66
CA HIS A 83 20.67 -2.93 -14.54
C HIS A 83 20.50 -2.18 -15.86
N PHE A 84 20.41 -2.96 -16.92
CA PHE A 84 20.15 -2.43 -18.26
C PHE A 84 18.86 -1.62 -18.26
N LYS A 85 18.96 -0.37 -18.69
CA LYS A 85 17.79 0.44 -19.00
C LYS A 85 17.14 -0.11 -20.25
N THR A 86 15.90 -0.51 -20.12
CA THR A 86 15.06 -0.90 -21.25
C THR A 86 14.02 0.19 -21.50
N PRO A 87 13.26 0.14 -22.59
CA PRO A 87 12.12 1.04 -22.77
C PRO A 87 11.08 0.96 -21.63
N TYR A 88 11.11 -0.11 -20.84
CA TYR A 88 10.13 -0.39 -19.78
C TYR A 88 10.71 -0.25 -18.36
N THR A 89 12.03 -0.16 -18.22
CA THR A 89 12.70 -0.01 -16.92
C THR A 89 13.35 1.35 -16.81
N GLN A 90 13.05 2.03 -15.73
CA GLN A 90 13.63 3.34 -15.41
C GLN A 90 14.82 3.18 -14.48
N SER A 91 15.56 4.26 -14.23
CA SER A 91 16.71 4.22 -13.35
C SER A 91 16.30 3.84 -11.93
N GLY A 92 17.15 3.13 -11.22
CA GLY A 92 16.91 2.64 -9.87
C GLY A 92 15.99 1.42 -9.78
N SER A 93 15.53 0.87 -10.91
CA SER A 93 14.66 -0.31 -10.90
C SER A 93 15.37 -1.59 -10.48
N GLY A 94 16.67 -1.63 -10.52
CA GLY A 94 17.49 -2.79 -10.17
C GLY A 94 17.98 -2.82 -8.72
N GLY A 95 17.89 -1.71 -7.97
CA GLY A 95 18.41 -1.62 -6.62
C GLY A 95 17.56 -2.38 -5.58
N ILE A 96 18.12 -2.58 -4.39
CA ILE A 96 17.43 -3.23 -3.25
C ILE A 96 16.35 -2.29 -2.72
N VAL A 97 16.65 -0.99 -2.68
CA VAL A 97 15.72 0.05 -2.23
C VAL A 97 15.46 1.02 -3.38
N PRO A 98 14.51 0.70 -4.27
CA PRO A 98 14.24 1.51 -5.45
C PRO A 98 13.71 2.90 -5.09
N SER A 99 13.88 3.86 -6.01
CA SER A 99 13.20 5.15 -5.92
C SER A 99 11.68 4.98 -5.95
N THR A 100 10.94 6.00 -5.54
CA THR A 100 9.47 6.03 -5.67
C THR A 100 9.04 5.74 -7.11
N PHE A 101 9.69 6.41 -8.05
CA PHE A 101 9.42 6.25 -9.48
C PHE A 101 9.66 4.82 -9.98
N ALA A 102 10.78 4.20 -9.60
CA ALA A 102 11.10 2.82 -9.99
C ALA A 102 10.17 1.78 -9.32
N THR A 103 9.65 2.10 -8.16
CA THR A 103 8.73 1.23 -7.41
C THR A 103 7.47 0.92 -8.23
N GLY A 104 6.85 1.93 -8.84
CA GLY A 104 5.65 1.73 -9.66
C GLY A 104 5.90 0.77 -10.83
N TYR A 105 7.01 0.95 -11.54
CA TYR A 105 7.38 0.05 -12.65
C TYR A 105 7.66 -1.37 -12.19
N ARG A 106 8.31 -1.55 -11.03
CA ARG A 106 8.55 -2.89 -10.46
C ARG A 106 7.26 -3.61 -10.15
N TYR A 107 6.33 -2.93 -9.48
CA TYR A 107 5.01 -3.51 -9.19
C TYR A 107 4.25 -3.87 -10.46
N ALA A 108 4.25 -2.99 -11.45
CA ALA A 108 3.59 -3.24 -12.73
C ALA A 108 4.17 -4.46 -13.46
N THR A 109 5.51 -4.62 -13.47
CA THR A 109 6.16 -5.78 -14.12
C THR A 109 5.88 -7.10 -13.41
N LEU A 110 5.52 -7.05 -12.12
CA LEU A 110 5.09 -8.21 -11.34
C LEU A 110 3.58 -8.50 -11.46
N GLY A 111 2.85 -7.67 -12.20
CA GLY A 111 1.40 -7.83 -12.39
C GLY A 111 0.55 -7.21 -11.28
N TYR A 112 1.13 -6.41 -10.40
CA TYR A 112 0.37 -5.64 -9.41
C TYR A 112 -0.15 -4.34 -10.01
N THR A 113 -1.37 -3.98 -9.65
CA THR A 113 -2.00 -2.71 -10.03
C THR A 113 -2.24 -1.79 -8.85
N THR A 114 -2.13 -2.30 -7.63
CA THR A 114 -2.35 -1.54 -6.39
C THR A 114 -1.35 -1.95 -5.32
N ALA A 115 -0.79 -0.97 -4.61
CA ALA A 115 0.12 -1.21 -3.49
C ALA A 115 -0.22 -0.31 -2.30
N MET A 116 -0.32 -0.93 -1.11
CA MET A 116 -0.69 -0.23 0.13
C MET A 116 0.47 -0.22 1.11
N GLU A 117 1.02 0.98 1.38
CA GLU A 117 2.03 1.16 2.43
C GLU A 117 1.45 0.80 3.80
N ALA A 118 2.09 -0.13 4.47
CA ALA A 118 1.52 -0.76 5.65
C ALA A 118 1.51 0.13 6.90
N ALA A 119 2.39 1.11 7.01
CA ALA A 119 2.56 1.81 8.29
C ALA A 119 3.17 3.21 8.14
N VAL A 120 2.34 4.21 7.99
CA VAL A 120 2.76 5.62 7.93
C VAL A 120 2.46 6.31 9.26
N PRO A 121 3.48 6.82 9.98
CA PRO A 121 3.25 7.63 11.15
C PRO A 121 2.47 8.91 10.80
N PRO A 122 1.53 9.39 11.63
CA PRO A 122 0.69 10.55 11.32
C PRO A 122 1.46 11.80 10.90
N LEU A 123 2.57 12.11 11.57
CA LEU A 123 3.38 13.30 11.30
C LEU A 123 4.08 13.29 9.94
N THR A 124 4.22 12.14 9.32
CA THR A 124 4.88 11.97 8.02
C THR A 124 3.90 11.68 6.89
N ALA A 125 2.61 11.69 7.17
CA ALA A 125 1.57 11.32 6.21
C ALA A 125 1.59 12.20 4.94
N ARG A 126 1.78 13.50 5.10
CA ARG A 126 1.89 14.41 3.95
C ARG A 126 3.06 14.05 3.05
N HIS A 127 4.22 13.81 3.62
CA HIS A 127 5.40 13.41 2.85
C HIS A 127 5.20 12.06 2.15
N ALA A 128 4.57 11.10 2.82
CA ALA A 128 4.23 9.82 2.21
C ALA A 128 3.27 9.98 1.01
N LEU A 129 2.29 10.88 1.10
CA LEU A 129 1.41 11.21 -0.03
C LEU A 129 2.19 11.80 -1.22
N GLU A 130 3.12 12.71 -0.95
CA GLU A 130 3.98 13.29 -1.99
C GLU A 130 4.80 12.20 -2.71
N GLU A 131 5.38 11.25 -1.96
CA GLU A 131 6.08 10.10 -2.54
C GLU A 131 5.15 9.19 -3.36
N MET A 132 3.91 9.01 -2.92
CA MET A 132 2.92 8.22 -3.63
C MET A 132 2.51 8.86 -4.96
N TYR A 133 2.40 10.18 -5.00
CA TYR A 133 2.18 10.90 -6.26
C TYR A 133 3.31 10.72 -7.27
N ASP A 134 4.53 10.51 -6.78
CA ASP A 134 5.69 10.22 -7.62
C ASP A 134 5.81 8.74 -8.02
N THR A 135 4.94 7.88 -7.52
CA THR A 135 4.92 6.45 -7.83
C THR A 135 3.99 6.19 -9.01
N PRO A 136 4.51 5.95 -10.22
CA PRO A 136 3.72 5.87 -11.44
C PRO A 136 3.03 4.52 -11.62
N ILE A 137 2.06 4.46 -12.54
CA ILE A 137 1.43 3.27 -13.14
C ILE A 137 0.46 2.55 -12.22
N ILE A 138 0.75 2.41 -10.94
CA ILE A 138 -0.08 1.66 -10.00
C ILE A 138 -0.91 2.62 -9.14
N ASP A 139 -2.07 2.15 -8.72
CA ASP A 139 -2.81 2.79 -7.62
C ASP A 139 -2.09 2.53 -6.30
N ASN A 140 -2.13 3.50 -5.41
CA ASN A 140 -1.47 3.38 -4.13
C ASN A 140 -2.22 4.11 -3.01
N GLY A 141 -1.93 3.72 -1.80
CA GLY A 141 -2.48 4.30 -0.60
C GLY A 141 -1.70 3.83 0.63
N PHE A 142 -2.11 4.25 1.81
CA PHE A 142 -1.46 3.82 3.04
C PHE A 142 -2.42 3.67 4.21
N TYR A 143 -1.92 3.00 5.24
CA TYR A 143 -2.57 2.90 6.54
C TYR A 143 -1.84 3.77 7.55
N VAL A 144 -2.57 4.66 8.25
CA VAL A 144 -1.98 5.49 9.30
C VAL A 144 -1.73 4.66 10.55
N LEU A 145 -0.52 4.73 11.09
CA LEU A 145 -0.10 3.97 12.26
C LEU A 145 -0.58 4.68 13.54
N LEU A 146 -1.61 4.17 14.19
CA LEU A 146 -2.21 4.75 15.39
C LEU A 146 -2.04 3.91 16.65
N ALA A 147 -1.66 2.63 16.56
CA ALA A 147 -1.57 1.74 17.72
C ALA A 147 -0.67 2.27 18.85
N ASN A 148 0.38 2.99 18.50
CA ASN A 148 1.36 3.53 19.44
C ASN A 148 1.16 5.03 19.72
N ASN A 149 0.00 5.59 19.36
CA ASN A 149 -0.33 6.97 19.66
C ASN A 149 -0.74 7.10 21.12
N LEU A 150 0.10 7.75 21.94
CA LEU A 150 -0.13 7.89 23.39
C LEU A 150 -1.41 8.64 23.73
N PHE A 151 -1.79 9.63 22.94
CA PHE A 151 -3.06 10.35 23.13
C PHE A 151 -4.26 9.42 22.97
N LEU A 152 -4.27 8.61 21.91
CA LEU A 152 -5.34 7.63 21.71
C LEU A 152 -5.35 6.56 22.79
N GLN A 153 -4.18 6.11 23.22
CA GLN A 153 -4.07 5.16 24.33
C GLN A 153 -4.57 5.76 25.66
N SER A 154 -4.33 7.04 25.93
CA SER A 154 -4.86 7.69 27.15
C SER A 154 -6.39 7.77 27.12
N LEU A 155 -6.99 8.07 25.97
CA LEU A 155 -8.45 8.07 25.81
C LEU A 155 -9.05 6.69 26.08
N ILE A 156 -8.38 5.62 25.66
CA ILE A 156 -8.81 4.24 25.94
C ILE A 156 -8.71 3.96 27.45
N ALA A 157 -7.57 4.32 28.07
CA ALA A 157 -7.34 4.10 29.50
C ALA A 157 -8.37 4.83 30.39
N GLU A 158 -8.78 6.01 29.98
CA GLU A 158 -9.76 6.86 30.65
C GLU A 158 -11.23 6.47 30.32
N GLY A 159 -11.44 5.51 29.42
CA GLY A 159 -12.77 5.09 28.99
C GLY A 159 -13.54 6.09 28.12
N ARG A 160 -12.85 7.07 27.54
CA ARG A 160 -13.41 8.17 26.72
C ARG A 160 -13.68 7.72 25.29
N LYS A 161 -14.63 6.82 25.12
CA LYS A 161 -14.88 6.13 23.84
C LYS A 161 -15.29 7.06 22.69
N GLU A 162 -16.16 8.03 22.95
CA GLU A 162 -16.64 8.91 21.87
C GLU A 162 -15.51 9.84 21.38
N GLU A 163 -14.75 10.42 22.29
CA GLU A 163 -13.59 11.23 21.93
C GLU A 163 -12.50 10.40 21.21
N PHE A 164 -12.33 9.14 21.59
CA PHE A 164 -11.46 8.22 20.85
C PHE A 164 -11.91 8.04 19.40
N LYS A 165 -13.20 7.81 19.16
CA LYS A 165 -13.76 7.68 17.81
C LYS A 165 -13.57 8.95 16.99
N GLU A 166 -13.87 10.09 17.59
CA GLU A 166 -13.70 11.41 16.94
C GLU A 166 -12.22 11.66 16.58
N ALA A 167 -11.30 11.34 17.49
CA ALA A 167 -9.88 11.49 17.26
C ALA A 167 -9.38 10.58 16.13
N VAL A 168 -9.81 9.32 16.09
CA VAL A 168 -9.47 8.39 14.99
C VAL A 168 -10.03 8.90 13.66
N ALA A 169 -11.29 9.32 13.62
CA ALA A 169 -11.92 9.89 12.44
C ALA A 169 -11.18 11.15 11.93
N TRP A 170 -10.77 12.00 12.87
CA TRP A 170 -9.97 13.18 12.55
C TRP A 170 -8.61 12.79 11.93
N TRP A 171 -7.90 11.81 12.50
CA TRP A 171 -6.63 11.34 11.96
C TRP A 171 -6.78 10.77 10.55
N LEU A 172 -7.80 9.95 10.29
CA LEU A 172 -8.07 9.41 8.96
C LEU A 172 -8.31 10.52 7.94
N ASN A 173 -9.11 11.52 8.30
CA ASN A 173 -9.38 12.66 7.44
C ASN A 173 -8.16 13.55 7.20
N ALA A 174 -7.42 13.87 8.26
CA ALA A 174 -6.27 14.77 8.19
C ALA A 174 -5.11 14.15 7.39
N THR A 175 -4.89 12.85 7.54
CA THR A 175 -3.81 12.13 6.86
C THR A 175 -4.18 11.63 5.48
N LYS A 176 -5.47 11.62 5.12
CA LYS A 176 -5.98 11.01 3.87
C LYS A 176 -5.64 9.52 3.75
N SER A 177 -5.44 8.85 4.86
CA SER A 177 -5.15 7.42 4.86
C SER A 177 -6.39 6.59 4.53
N TYR A 178 -6.15 5.44 3.92
CA TYR A 178 -7.21 4.49 3.57
C TYR A 178 -7.83 3.84 4.82
N SER A 179 -7.02 3.53 5.82
CA SER A 179 -7.45 2.90 7.07
C SER A 179 -6.38 3.06 8.16
N VAL A 180 -6.63 2.46 9.32
CA VAL A 180 -5.73 2.44 10.47
C VAL A 180 -4.85 1.20 10.44
N LYS A 181 -3.59 1.35 10.85
CA LYS A 181 -2.67 0.24 11.12
C LYS A 181 -2.46 0.06 12.60
N LEU A 182 -2.63 -1.17 13.05
CA LEU A 182 -2.24 -1.62 14.38
C LEU A 182 -1.03 -2.56 14.24
N VAL A 183 0.09 -2.18 14.84
CA VAL A 183 1.31 -3.00 14.91
C VAL A 183 1.75 -3.05 16.35
N ASN A 184 1.90 -4.25 16.92
CA ASN A 184 2.28 -4.44 18.30
C ASN A 184 1.56 -3.42 19.20
N PRO A 185 0.21 -3.44 19.24
CA PRO A 185 -0.56 -2.42 19.94
C PRO A 185 -0.11 -2.36 21.39
N GLY A 186 0.30 -1.16 21.80
CA GLY A 186 0.91 -0.95 23.10
C GLY A 186 2.37 -1.46 23.21
N GLY A 187 2.98 -2.01 22.15
CA GLY A 187 4.19 -2.78 22.26
C GLY A 187 5.49 -2.08 21.99
N ASP A 188 5.64 -1.58 20.84
CA ASP A 188 7.02 -1.34 20.42
C ASP A 188 7.59 0.00 20.87
N GLU A 189 6.91 1.11 20.63
CA GLU A 189 7.50 2.42 20.90
C GLU A 189 7.38 2.89 22.37
N PRO A 190 6.21 2.80 23.02
CA PRO A 190 6.15 3.09 24.44
C PRO A 190 7.03 2.17 25.27
N TRP A 191 7.28 0.96 24.81
CA TRP A 191 8.07 -0.03 25.55
C TRP A 191 9.55 0.02 25.24
N LYS A 192 9.95 0.25 24.01
CA LYS A 192 11.35 0.48 23.66
C LYS A 192 11.88 1.77 24.28
N GLY A 193 11.12 2.86 24.19
CA GLY A 193 11.50 4.16 24.75
C GLY A 193 11.62 4.14 26.26
N HIS A 194 10.83 3.34 26.95
CA HIS A 194 10.81 3.26 28.42
C HIS A 194 11.40 1.96 28.98
N LYS A 195 12.08 1.16 28.16
CA LYS A 195 12.69 -0.13 28.56
C LYS A 195 11.70 -1.05 29.28
N ASN A 196 10.46 -1.08 28.83
CA ASN A 196 9.40 -1.84 29.48
C ASN A 196 9.49 -3.32 29.08
N LEU A 197 10.50 -4.01 29.57
CA LEU A 197 10.80 -5.41 29.30
C LEU A 197 9.78 -6.39 29.92
N ASN A 198 8.79 -5.86 30.64
CA ASN A 198 7.85 -6.70 31.40
C ASN A 198 6.65 -7.19 30.61
N VAL A 199 6.38 -6.61 29.44
CA VAL A 199 5.24 -7.03 28.63
C VAL A 199 5.67 -8.19 27.73
N LYS A 200 5.21 -9.37 28.06
CA LYS A 200 5.51 -10.64 27.36
C LYS A 200 4.28 -11.24 26.69
N ASN A 201 3.09 -10.84 27.16
CA ASN A 201 1.80 -11.36 26.69
C ASN A 201 0.87 -10.22 26.26
N ILE A 202 -0.13 -10.56 25.48
CA ILE A 202 -1.15 -9.60 25.01
C ILE A 202 -1.98 -8.98 26.14
N ASP A 203 -1.99 -9.61 27.30
CA ASP A 203 -2.73 -9.16 28.49
C ASP A 203 -1.88 -8.42 29.53
N ASP A 204 -0.55 -8.39 29.34
CA ASP A 204 0.36 -7.68 30.23
C ASP A 204 0.22 -6.17 30.05
N LYS A 205 0.03 -5.45 31.14
CA LYS A 205 -0.14 -4.00 31.09
C LYS A 205 1.17 -3.24 30.96
N SER A 206 1.17 -2.24 30.06
CA SER A 206 2.24 -1.25 29.95
C SER A 206 2.25 -0.36 31.18
N LYS A 207 3.45 -0.09 31.73
CA LYS A 207 3.60 0.87 32.84
C LYS A 207 3.39 2.33 32.44
N VAL A 208 3.41 2.62 31.13
CA VAL A 208 3.29 3.99 30.62
C VAL A 208 1.85 4.46 30.62
N VAL A 209 0.92 3.61 30.19
CA VAL A 209 -0.51 3.96 30.02
C VAL A 209 -1.44 3.00 30.73
N ASP A 210 -0.93 2.06 31.50
CA ASP A 210 -1.70 1.01 32.20
C ASP A 210 -2.68 0.22 31.29
N LEU A 211 -2.32 0.08 30.01
CA LEU A 211 -3.09 -0.67 29.03
C LEU A 211 -2.35 -1.92 28.59
N SER A 212 -3.11 -2.97 28.33
CA SER A 212 -2.60 -4.15 27.64
C SER A 212 -2.71 -3.99 26.12
N PRO A 213 -1.90 -4.69 25.32
CA PRO A 213 -2.10 -4.80 23.88
C PRO A 213 -3.51 -5.16 23.46
N ARG A 214 -4.16 -6.08 24.19
CA ARG A 214 -5.56 -6.46 23.94
C ARG A 214 -6.53 -5.28 24.05
N ALA A 215 -6.29 -4.36 24.98
CA ALA A 215 -7.19 -3.22 25.18
C ALA A 215 -7.08 -2.17 24.05
N VAL A 216 -6.01 -2.22 23.26
CA VAL A 216 -5.78 -1.31 22.12
C VAL A 216 -6.35 -1.89 20.82
N ILE A 217 -6.55 -3.18 20.74
CA ILE A 217 -7.16 -3.88 19.60
C ILE A 217 -8.69 -3.73 19.66
#